data_7acd71fe674a148e5190e0fb1a8baf09
#
_entry.id   7acd71fe674a148e5190e0fb1a8baf09
#
_cell.length_a   1.000
_cell.length_b   1.000
_cell.length_c   1.000
_cell.angle_alpha   90.00
_cell.angle_beta   90.00
_cell.angle_gamma   90.00
#
_symmetry.space_group_name_H-M   'P 1'
#
loop_
_entity.id
_entity.type
_entity.pdbx_description
1 polymer ?
#
loop_
_entity_poly.entity_id
_entity_poly.type
_entity_poly.pdbx_seq_one_letter_code
_entity_poly.pdbx_strand_id
1 'polypeptide(L)'
;MHSRDLLTAAAGHAADFLETLPDGRVEAEVLDADALRARLALPLPDGPTDPRTVLDELVGAATPGIVRSQSPRYFGYVIGGTLPAALAADVVVAGWDQNAGGYSVSPAASVVEEVAGGWLLDLLGLPSSASFGLTTGCQQAHVTCLAAARNAVLARVGWDAEVGGLQGAPRVRLLVSEERHVTIDRAARILGFGTAALAPVAVDATGRIDTAALRDVLADGEGPTIVCAQAGDVNTGAVDPLAEIVDLAHAAGAWVHIDGAFGLWAATSPERRHLLDGYAGADSWATDGHKWLNVPHDCGLAFVADPEPHRNAMVVSAAYLRGTREGERDGSRWVPDFSRRGRGFAVYAALRSLGREGIAEMVERCCACARRFAEVLGADDAIEILNDVVLNQVLVRFADDDATTDAVVAAVQAEGTCWMSPTTWRGRRAMRISVCNWATTISDVDRSCAAILGVARARPAPPRSR
;
A
#
# COMPACT_ATOMS: atom_id res chain seq x y z
N MET A 1 -33.61 -8.40 20.07
CA MET A 1 -33.36 -7.15 19.33
C MET A 1 -33.39 -7.42 17.85
N HIS A 2 -33.96 -6.54 17.02
CA HIS A 2 -33.95 -6.72 15.57
C HIS A 2 -32.57 -6.37 15.00
N SER A 3 -32.13 -7.09 13.96
CA SER A 3 -30.83 -6.83 13.28
C SER A 3 -30.68 -5.36 12.85
N ARG A 4 -31.78 -4.70 12.48
CA ARG A 4 -31.80 -3.27 12.12
C ARG A 4 -31.33 -2.38 13.27
N ASP A 5 -31.80 -2.60 14.49
CA ASP A 5 -31.47 -1.78 15.66
C ASP A 5 -29.98 -1.91 16.01
N LEU A 6 -29.45 -3.14 15.93
CA LEU A 6 -28.03 -3.41 16.17
C LEU A 6 -27.12 -2.75 15.11
N LEU A 7 -27.49 -2.87 13.83
CA LEU A 7 -26.74 -2.22 12.73
C LEU A 7 -26.81 -0.69 12.83
N THR A 8 -27.95 -0.14 13.23
CA THR A 8 -28.08 1.32 13.45
C THR A 8 -27.17 1.77 14.60
N ALA A 9 -27.09 1.01 15.68
CA ALA A 9 -26.18 1.33 16.78
C ALA A 9 -24.71 1.25 16.36
N ALA A 10 -24.31 0.22 15.62
CA ALA A 10 -22.95 0.08 15.11
C ALA A 10 -22.58 1.25 14.18
N ALA A 11 -23.49 1.63 13.27
CA ALA A 11 -23.31 2.79 12.41
C ALA A 11 -23.20 4.10 13.22
N GLY A 12 -23.97 4.25 14.32
CA GLY A 12 -23.86 5.37 15.25
C GLY A 12 -22.47 5.47 15.86
N HIS A 13 -21.96 4.38 16.46
CA HIS A 13 -20.59 4.35 17.01
C HIS A 13 -19.51 4.70 15.98
N ALA A 14 -19.65 4.21 14.72
CA ALA A 14 -18.73 4.54 13.66
C ALA A 14 -18.79 6.03 13.27
N ALA A 15 -20.00 6.59 13.16
CA ALA A 15 -20.21 8.01 12.86
C ALA A 15 -19.62 8.92 13.95
N ASP A 16 -19.93 8.64 15.23
CA ASP A 16 -19.39 9.36 16.37
C ASP A 16 -17.87 9.38 16.36
N PHE A 17 -17.23 8.25 16.06
CA PHE A 17 -15.75 8.19 15.92
C PHE A 17 -15.26 9.07 14.77
N LEU A 18 -15.88 9.00 13.59
CA LEU A 18 -15.47 9.77 12.41
C LEU A 18 -15.58 11.28 12.65
N GLU A 19 -16.60 11.74 13.39
CA GLU A 19 -16.78 13.15 13.75
C GLU A 19 -15.63 13.69 14.62
N THR A 20 -14.93 12.83 15.35
CA THR A 20 -13.78 13.24 16.17
C THR A 20 -12.47 13.44 15.38
N LEU A 21 -12.39 12.94 14.14
CA LEU A 21 -11.13 12.88 13.38
C LEU A 21 -10.51 14.25 13.03
N PRO A 22 -11.30 15.30 12.65
CA PRO A 22 -10.74 16.59 12.25
C PRO A 22 -9.99 17.30 13.37
N ASP A 23 -10.48 17.19 14.62
CA ASP A 23 -9.95 17.96 15.75
C ASP A 23 -9.36 17.11 16.87
N GLY A 24 -9.69 15.83 16.90
CA GLY A 24 -9.26 14.90 17.94
C GLY A 24 -7.75 14.65 17.91
N ARG A 25 -7.26 14.18 19.06
CA ARG A 25 -5.90 13.67 19.22
C ARG A 25 -5.68 12.49 18.24
N VAL A 26 -4.54 12.45 17.54
CA VAL A 26 -4.26 11.40 16.55
C VAL A 26 -3.74 10.11 17.22
N GLU A 27 -2.86 10.25 18.23
CA GLU A 27 -2.34 9.10 18.98
C GLU A 27 -3.42 8.48 19.87
N ALA A 28 -3.35 7.17 20.09
CA ALA A 28 -4.22 6.47 21.02
C ALA A 28 -4.10 7.00 22.45
N GLU A 29 -5.18 6.95 23.21
CA GLU A 29 -5.19 7.35 24.63
C GLU A 29 -4.49 6.30 25.51
N VAL A 30 -4.61 5.02 25.13
CA VAL A 30 -4.02 3.88 25.81
C VAL A 30 -3.10 3.13 24.85
N LEU A 31 -1.80 3.21 25.06
CA LEU A 31 -0.77 2.49 24.30
C LEU A 31 -0.26 1.24 25.03
N ASP A 32 -0.43 1.18 26.33
CA ASP A 32 0.03 0.06 27.14
C ASP A 32 -0.79 -1.20 26.87
N ALA A 33 -0.10 -2.28 26.47
CA ALA A 33 -0.74 -3.52 26.09
C ALA A 33 -1.45 -4.24 27.25
N ASP A 34 -0.94 -4.11 28.48
CA ASP A 34 -1.56 -4.75 29.64
C ASP A 34 -2.82 -3.98 30.07
N ALA A 35 -2.80 -2.65 29.95
CA ALA A 35 -3.99 -1.84 30.16
C ALA A 35 -5.10 -2.15 29.13
N LEU A 36 -4.73 -2.38 27.86
CA LEU A 36 -5.70 -2.80 26.83
C LEU A 36 -6.21 -4.22 27.08
N ARG A 37 -5.34 -5.16 27.46
CA ARG A 37 -5.76 -6.53 27.84
C ARG A 37 -6.73 -6.51 29.02
N ALA A 38 -6.47 -5.71 30.03
CA ALA A 38 -7.36 -5.59 31.19
C ALA A 38 -8.78 -5.11 30.81
N ARG A 39 -8.92 -4.36 29.72
CA ARG A 39 -10.23 -3.92 29.20
C ARG A 39 -10.92 -4.99 28.34
N LEU A 40 -10.16 -5.75 27.54
CA LEU A 40 -10.66 -6.66 26.50
C LEU A 40 -10.69 -8.15 26.90
N ALA A 41 -9.79 -8.58 27.80
CA ALA A 41 -9.65 -9.98 28.17
C ALA A 41 -10.68 -10.40 29.24
N LEU A 42 -11.95 -10.23 28.91
CA LEU A 42 -13.04 -10.75 29.73
C LEU A 42 -13.12 -12.29 29.57
N PRO A 43 -13.55 -13.03 30.61
CA PRO A 43 -13.80 -14.45 30.46
C PRO A 43 -14.86 -14.70 29.38
N LEU A 44 -14.68 -15.78 28.60
CA LEU A 44 -15.74 -16.25 27.70
C LEU A 44 -16.96 -16.63 28.56
N PRO A 45 -18.17 -16.06 28.32
CA PRO A 45 -19.33 -16.37 29.12
C PRO A 45 -19.81 -17.82 28.86
N ASP A 46 -20.35 -18.46 29.89
CA ASP A 46 -20.93 -19.81 29.78
C ASP A 46 -22.22 -19.85 28.95
N GLY A 47 -22.90 -18.76 28.80
CA GLY A 47 -24.15 -18.63 28.04
C GLY A 47 -24.13 -17.43 27.06
N PRO A 48 -25.18 -17.33 26.21
CA PRO A 48 -25.28 -16.24 25.25
C PRO A 48 -25.45 -14.88 25.94
N THR A 49 -24.75 -13.87 25.44
CA THR A 49 -24.85 -12.47 25.88
C THR A 49 -25.68 -11.68 24.85
N ASP A 50 -26.43 -10.68 25.30
CA ASP A 50 -27.19 -9.83 24.39
C ASP A 50 -26.25 -9.13 23.38
N PRO A 51 -26.51 -9.20 22.05
CA PRO A 51 -25.63 -8.65 21.02
C PRO A 51 -25.36 -7.14 21.15
N ARG A 52 -26.30 -6.37 21.70
CA ARG A 52 -26.10 -4.93 21.94
C ARG A 52 -25.11 -4.68 23.05
N THR A 53 -25.21 -5.44 24.13
CA THR A 53 -24.25 -5.40 25.24
C THR A 53 -22.83 -5.72 24.75
N VAL A 54 -22.69 -6.78 23.95
CA VAL A 54 -21.38 -7.17 23.36
C VAL A 54 -20.79 -6.05 22.49
N LEU A 55 -21.63 -5.40 21.65
CA LEU A 55 -21.18 -4.28 20.81
C LEU A 55 -20.69 -3.10 21.66
N ASP A 56 -21.49 -2.67 22.65
CA ASP A 56 -21.18 -1.51 23.47
C ASP A 56 -19.95 -1.76 24.35
N GLU A 57 -19.79 -2.95 24.92
CA GLU A 57 -18.61 -3.37 25.66
C GLU A 57 -17.34 -3.36 24.78
N LEU A 58 -17.42 -3.96 23.58
CA LEU A 58 -16.30 -3.98 22.63
C LEU A 58 -15.87 -2.56 22.24
N VAL A 59 -16.81 -1.71 21.85
CA VAL A 59 -16.53 -0.32 21.45
C VAL A 59 -15.93 0.46 22.63
N GLY A 60 -16.53 0.38 23.82
CA GLY A 60 -16.04 1.08 25.00
C GLY A 60 -14.64 0.60 25.45
N ALA A 61 -14.34 -0.69 25.30
CA ALA A 61 -13.06 -1.25 25.68
C ALA A 61 -11.95 -0.93 24.64
N ALA A 62 -12.26 -0.98 23.34
CA ALA A 62 -11.28 -0.86 22.27
C ALA A 62 -10.96 0.60 21.90
N THR A 63 -11.95 1.50 21.90
CA THR A 63 -11.80 2.89 21.43
C THR A 63 -10.58 3.63 22.01
N PRO A 64 -10.26 3.53 23.32
CA PRO A 64 -9.08 4.21 23.86
C PRO A 64 -7.74 3.73 23.28
N GLY A 65 -7.68 2.53 22.73
CA GLY A 65 -6.50 1.96 22.06
C GLY A 65 -6.43 2.22 20.57
N ILE A 66 -7.37 2.95 19.99
CA ILE A 66 -7.41 3.21 18.55
C ILE A 66 -6.55 4.43 18.21
N VAL A 67 -5.51 4.21 17.39
CA VAL A 67 -4.81 5.30 16.70
C VAL A 67 -5.74 5.83 15.59
N ARG A 68 -5.98 7.13 15.57
CA ARG A 68 -6.86 7.74 14.56
C ARG A 68 -6.13 7.87 13.21
N SER A 69 -5.78 6.73 12.60
CA SER A 69 -5.07 6.68 11.31
C SER A 69 -5.86 7.26 10.14
N GLN A 70 -7.16 7.45 10.28
CA GLN A 70 -8.00 8.15 9.30
C GLN A 70 -8.02 9.68 9.49
N SER A 71 -7.37 10.22 10.54
CA SER A 71 -7.28 11.68 10.74
C SER A 71 -6.55 12.34 9.58
N PRO A 72 -6.97 13.55 9.14
CA PRO A 72 -6.25 14.32 8.13
C PRO A 72 -4.83 14.73 8.58
N ARG A 73 -4.49 14.54 9.85
CA ARG A 73 -3.17 14.79 10.42
C ARG A 73 -2.38 13.53 10.79
N TYR A 74 -2.81 12.37 10.29
CA TYR A 74 -2.03 11.14 10.37
C TYR A 74 -1.16 10.99 9.11
N PHE A 75 0.15 10.98 9.28
CA PHE A 75 1.14 10.93 8.20
C PHE A 75 2.10 9.73 8.33
N GLY A 76 1.68 8.70 9.03
CA GLY A 76 2.47 7.48 9.26
C GLY A 76 2.26 6.41 8.18
N TYR A 77 3.27 5.58 7.97
CA TYR A 77 3.24 4.31 7.23
C TYR A 77 2.71 4.32 5.79
N VAL A 78 2.39 5.47 5.19
CA VAL A 78 1.64 5.56 3.92
C VAL A 78 0.27 4.88 4.06
N ILE A 79 -0.52 5.33 5.01
CA ILE A 79 -1.90 4.90 5.22
C ILE A 79 -2.81 6.02 4.73
N GLY A 80 -3.73 5.69 3.81
CA GLY A 80 -4.78 6.60 3.36
C GLY A 80 -5.88 6.74 4.42
N GLY A 81 -6.72 7.75 4.26
CA GLY A 81 -8.00 7.80 4.95
C GLY A 81 -9.00 6.84 4.31
N THR A 82 -10.28 7.04 4.61
CA THR A 82 -11.35 6.28 3.96
C THR A 82 -12.36 7.25 3.36
N LEU A 83 -12.51 7.19 2.04
CA LEU A 83 -13.52 8.00 1.32
C LEU A 83 -14.93 7.66 1.81
N PRO A 84 -15.80 8.63 2.08
CA PRO A 84 -17.15 8.37 2.59
C PRO A 84 -17.96 7.40 1.74
N ALA A 85 -17.90 7.53 0.40
CA ALA A 85 -18.61 6.63 -0.51
C ALA A 85 -18.08 5.19 -0.45
N ALA A 86 -16.75 5.03 -0.32
CA ALA A 86 -16.12 3.71 -0.22
C ALA A 86 -16.45 3.04 1.12
N LEU A 87 -16.43 3.80 2.22
CA LEU A 87 -16.80 3.29 3.54
C LEU A 87 -18.28 2.88 3.58
N ALA A 88 -19.18 3.70 3.05
CA ALA A 88 -20.61 3.38 2.99
C ALA A 88 -20.87 2.11 2.17
N ALA A 89 -20.19 1.95 1.02
CA ALA A 89 -20.28 0.73 0.23
C ALA A 89 -19.75 -0.49 0.99
N ASP A 90 -18.65 -0.35 1.73
CA ASP A 90 -18.05 -1.43 2.52
C ASP A 90 -18.94 -1.89 3.67
N VAL A 91 -19.65 -0.97 4.34
CA VAL A 91 -20.67 -1.30 5.35
C VAL A 91 -21.82 -2.11 4.74
N VAL A 92 -22.29 -1.73 3.55
CA VAL A 92 -23.36 -2.48 2.83
C VAL A 92 -22.85 -3.86 2.43
N VAL A 93 -21.62 -3.97 1.94
CA VAL A 93 -20.98 -5.26 1.55
C VAL A 93 -20.83 -6.20 2.75
N ALA A 94 -20.54 -5.66 3.94
CA ALA A 94 -20.52 -6.47 5.17
C ALA A 94 -21.90 -7.08 5.49
N GLY A 95 -22.98 -6.33 5.23
CA GLY A 95 -24.34 -6.85 5.39
C GLY A 95 -24.77 -7.84 4.30
N TRP A 96 -24.24 -7.72 3.08
CA TRP A 96 -24.51 -8.67 2.00
C TRP A 96 -23.74 -9.98 2.13
N ASP A 97 -22.59 -9.97 2.80
CA ASP A 97 -21.71 -11.12 3.05
C ASP A 97 -21.42 -11.98 1.81
N GLN A 98 -21.08 -11.33 0.70
CA GLN A 98 -20.87 -12.01 -0.57
C GLN A 98 -19.44 -12.54 -0.70
N ASN A 99 -19.31 -13.83 -1.08
CA ASN A 99 -18.04 -14.42 -1.44
C ASN A 99 -17.69 -14.09 -2.90
N ALA A 100 -16.70 -13.20 -3.10
CA ALA A 100 -16.24 -12.78 -4.43
C ALA A 100 -15.26 -13.79 -5.09
N GLY A 101 -15.30 -15.07 -4.70
CA GLY A 101 -14.43 -16.10 -5.25
C GLY A 101 -14.84 -16.55 -6.66
N GLY A 102 -16.13 -16.58 -6.97
CA GLY A 102 -16.62 -17.04 -8.25
C GLY A 102 -17.95 -16.41 -8.66
N TYR A 103 -18.19 -16.36 -9.97
CA TYR A 103 -19.41 -15.80 -10.55
C TYR A 103 -20.68 -16.52 -10.04
N SER A 104 -20.65 -17.84 -9.99
CA SER A 104 -21.81 -18.65 -9.56
C SER A 104 -22.20 -18.43 -8.09
N VAL A 105 -21.27 -17.93 -7.27
CA VAL A 105 -21.50 -17.67 -5.84
C VAL A 105 -21.97 -16.22 -5.64
N SER A 106 -21.41 -15.28 -6.37
CA SER A 106 -21.78 -13.85 -6.30
C SER A 106 -21.59 -13.18 -7.65
N PRO A 107 -22.60 -13.23 -8.55
CA PRO A 107 -22.52 -12.57 -9.84
C PRO A 107 -22.28 -11.06 -9.73
N ALA A 108 -22.92 -10.39 -8.77
CA ALA A 108 -22.76 -8.97 -8.55
C ALA A 108 -21.32 -8.60 -8.16
N ALA A 109 -20.70 -9.35 -7.23
CA ALA A 109 -19.32 -9.09 -6.83
C ALA A 109 -18.34 -9.31 -8.00
N SER A 110 -18.56 -10.36 -8.79
CA SER A 110 -17.74 -10.65 -9.99
C SER A 110 -17.81 -9.54 -11.03
N VAL A 111 -19.01 -9.08 -11.37
CA VAL A 111 -19.20 -8.02 -12.36
C VAL A 111 -18.70 -6.66 -11.86
N VAL A 112 -18.94 -6.32 -10.60
CA VAL A 112 -18.43 -5.07 -10.00
C VAL A 112 -16.90 -5.06 -9.98
N GLU A 113 -16.26 -6.19 -9.65
CA GLU A 113 -14.81 -6.31 -9.71
C GLU A 113 -14.28 -6.18 -11.13
N GLU A 114 -14.94 -6.79 -12.11
CA GLU A 114 -14.60 -6.69 -13.53
C GLU A 114 -14.67 -5.25 -14.02
N VAL A 115 -15.77 -4.56 -13.76
CA VAL A 115 -15.97 -3.16 -14.17
C VAL A 115 -14.95 -2.25 -13.50
N ALA A 116 -14.75 -2.38 -12.18
CA ALA A 116 -13.78 -1.58 -11.45
C ALA A 116 -12.34 -1.84 -11.93
N GLY A 117 -12.00 -3.09 -12.22
CA GLY A 117 -10.69 -3.46 -12.78
C GLY A 117 -10.45 -2.86 -14.17
N GLY A 118 -11.46 -2.89 -15.06
CA GLY A 118 -11.37 -2.25 -16.36
C GLY A 118 -11.17 -0.72 -16.25
N TRP A 119 -11.87 -0.07 -15.34
CA TRP A 119 -11.64 1.37 -15.07
C TRP A 119 -10.26 1.66 -14.52
N LEU A 120 -9.72 0.77 -13.66
CA LEU A 120 -8.37 0.93 -13.12
C LEU A 120 -7.29 0.80 -14.18
N LEU A 121 -7.41 -0.17 -15.09
CA LEU A 121 -6.48 -0.32 -16.22
C LEU A 121 -6.43 0.96 -17.05
N ASP A 122 -7.59 1.50 -17.43
CA ASP A 122 -7.71 2.72 -18.20
C ASP A 122 -7.22 3.96 -17.42
N LEU A 123 -7.61 4.10 -16.15
CA LEU A 123 -7.21 5.23 -15.29
C LEU A 123 -5.70 5.28 -15.06
N LEU A 124 -5.09 4.11 -14.84
CA LEU A 124 -3.66 3.97 -14.61
C LEU A 124 -2.86 3.88 -15.92
N GLY A 125 -3.49 3.93 -17.10
CA GLY A 125 -2.80 3.87 -18.39
C GLY A 125 -2.07 2.56 -18.65
N LEU A 126 -2.54 1.45 -18.06
CA LEU A 126 -2.01 0.11 -18.26
C LEU A 126 -2.59 -0.53 -19.55
N PRO A 127 -1.92 -1.54 -20.13
CA PRO A 127 -2.43 -2.22 -21.30
C PRO A 127 -3.88 -2.74 -21.09
N SER A 128 -4.77 -2.44 -22.00
CA SER A 128 -6.19 -2.86 -21.91
C SER A 128 -6.39 -4.38 -21.94
N SER A 129 -5.39 -5.12 -22.41
CA SER A 129 -5.34 -6.59 -22.39
C SER A 129 -4.85 -7.17 -21.08
N ALA A 130 -4.30 -6.35 -20.17
CA ALA A 130 -3.76 -6.81 -18.91
C ALA A 130 -4.87 -7.43 -18.05
N SER A 131 -4.51 -8.47 -17.34
CA SER A 131 -5.34 -9.07 -16.30
C SER A 131 -5.12 -8.36 -14.96
N PHE A 132 -6.09 -8.51 -14.05
CA PHE A 132 -6.00 -7.92 -12.71
C PHE A 132 -6.59 -8.85 -11.65
N GLY A 133 -6.22 -8.60 -10.40
CA GLY A 133 -6.80 -9.24 -9.22
C GLY A 133 -6.82 -8.29 -8.03
N LEU A 134 -7.92 -8.30 -7.27
CA LEU A 134 -8.04 -7.55 -6.02
C LEU A 134 -7.61 -8.44 -4.85
N THR A 135 -6.61 -7.96 -4.12
CA THR A 135 -5.95 -8.67 -3.01
C THR A 135 -6.17 -7.94 -1.68
N THR A 136 -5.64 -8.49 -0.58
CA THR A 136 -5.68 -7.85 0.75
C THR A 136 -4.74 -6.65 0.86
N GLY A 137 -3.77 -6.52 -0.02
CA GLY A 137 -2.81 -5.42 -0.03
C GLY A 137 -1.67 -5.70 -0.99
N CYS A 138 -0.78 -4.71 -1.16
CA CYS A 138 0.34 -4.79 -2.09
C CYS A 138 1.26 -5.99 -1.78
N GLN A 139 1.40 -6.39 -0.51
CA GLN A 139 2.12 -7.63 -0.15
C GLN A 139 1.57 -8.84 -0.90
N GLN A 140 0.24 -9.02 -0.92
CA GLN A 140 -0.40 -10.14 -1.62
C GLN A 140 -0.41 -9.91 -3.14
N ALA A 141 -0.47 -8.65 -3.58
CA ALA A 141 -0.33 -8.30 -4.99
C ALA A 141 1.07 -8.66 -5.52
N HIS A 142 2.14 -8.42 -4.74
CA HIS A 142 3.49 -8.89 -5.08
C HIS A 142 3.58 -10.41 -5.19
N VAL A 143 2.98 -11.15 -4.24
CA VAL A 143 2.91 -12.62 -4.31
C VAL A 143 2.23 -13.05 -5.61
N THR A 144 1.12 -12.41 -5.97
CA THR A 144 0.36 -12.70 -7.20
C THR A 144 1.19 -12.41 -8.47
N CYS A 145 1.75 -11.21 -8.56
CA CYS A 145 2.54 -10.77 -9.73
C CYS A 145 3.83 -11.59 -9.87
N LEU A 146 4.55 -11.85 -8.77
CA LEU A 146 5.79 -12.63 -8.81
C LEU A 146 5.53 -14.13 -9.02
N ALA A 147 4.35 -14.67 -8.67
CA ALA A 147 3.95 -16.01 -9.05
C ALA A 147 3.73 -16.10 -10.58
N ALA A 148 3.07 -15.10 -11.19
CA ALA A 148 2.94 -15.00 -12.64
C ALA A 148 4.31 -14.86 -13.32
N ALA A 149 5.18 -14.01 -12.79
CA ALA A 149 6.55 -13.85 -13.26
C ALA A 149 7.32 -15.17 -13.20
N ARG A 150 7.24 -15.90 -12.08
CA ARG A 150 7.84 -17.22 -11.90
C ARG A 150 7.37 -18.21 -12.98
N ASN A 151 6.05 -18.28 -13.18
CA ASN A 151 5.46 -19.13 -14.21
C ASN A 151 6.03 -18.78 -15.60
N ALA A 152 6.04 -17.51 -15.99
CA ALA A 152 6.50 -17.05 -17.28
C ALA A 152 8.00 -17.32 -17.53
N VAL A 153 8.88 -16.91 -16.58
CA VAL A 153 10.31 -17.01 -16.80
C VAL A 153 10.81 -18.45 -16.77
N LEU A 154 10.18 -19.34 -15.99
CA LEU A 154 10.51 -20.76 -15.96
C LEU A 154 9.94 -21.50 -17.19
N ALA A 155 8.75 -21.15 -17.66
CA ALA A 155 8.21 -21.72 -18.88
C ALA A 155 9.07 -21.44 -20.12
N ARG A 156 9.70 -20.25 -20.21
CA ARG A 156 10.65 -19.89 -21.28
C ARG A 156 11.85 -20.82 -21.38
N VAL A 157 12.23 -21.47 -20.27
CA VAL A 157 13.34 -22.44 -20.22
C VAL A 157 12.84 -23.90 -20.14
N GLY A 158 11.56 -24.14 -20.43
CA GLY A 158 10.96 -25.47 -20.51
C GLY A 158 10.60 -26.11 -19.17
N TRP A 159 10.48 -25.31 -18.08
CA TRP A 159 10.11 -25.80 -16.76
C TRP A 159 8.70 -25.35 -16.37
N ASP A 160 7.83 -26.32 -16.05
CA ASP A 160 6.50 -26.06 -15.52
C ASP A 160 6.57 -25.94 -13.99
N ALA A 161 6.51 -24.70 -13.49
CA ALA A 161 6.61 -24.40 -12.06
C ALA A 161 5.37 -24.87 -11.26
N GLU A 162 4.21 -24.96 -11.90
CA GLU A 162 2.95 -25.34 -11.22
C GLU A 162 2.82 -26.87 -11.05
N VAL A 163 3.53 -27.64 -11.87
CA VAL A 163 3.59 -29.09 -11.76
C VAL A 163 4.85 -29.55 -11.01
N GLY A 164 6.02 -29.00 -11.36
CA GLY A 164 7.31 -29.42 -10.83
C GLY A 164 7.74 -28.69 -9.56
N GLY A 165 7.09 -27.56 -9.21
CA GLY A 165 7.54 -26.68 -8.15
C GLY A 165 8.90 -26.05 -8.45
N LEU A 166 9.65 -25.67 -7.40
CA LEU A 166 11.00 -25.10 -7.55
C LEU A 166 12.15 -26.10 -7.26
N GLN A 167 11.83 -27.33 -6.82
CA GLN A 167 12.86 -28.33 -6.57
C GLN A 167 13.37 -28.92 -7.87
N GLY A 168 14.66 -28.64 -8.17
CA GLY A 168 15.29 -29.03 -9.44
C GLY A 168 15.03 -28.03 -10.58
N ALA A 169 14.26 -26.99 -10.37
CA ALA A 169 14.07 -25.92 -11.36
C ALA A 169 15.38 -25.15 -11.59
N PRO A 170 15.56 -24.57 -12.79
CA PRO A 170 16.58 -23.55 -13.01
C PRO A 170 16.42 -22.41 -11.99
N ARG A 171 17.54 -21.95 -11.43
CA ARG A 171 17.51 -20.91 -10.41
C ARG A 171 17.01 -19.60 -11.02
N VAL A 172 15.94 -19.04 -10.45
CA VAL A 172 15.44 -17.71 -10.81
C VAL A 172 16.22 -16.65 -10.04
N ARG A 173 16.65 -15.61 -10.76
CA ARG A 173 17.31 -14.42 -10.20
C ARG A 173 16.26 -13.31 -10.03
N LEU A 174 16.23 -12.68 -8.84
CA LEU A 174 15.41 -11.49 -8.59
C LEU A 174 16.35 -10.29 -8.42
N LEU A 175 16.45 -9.43 -9.44
CA LEU A 175 17.20 -8.18 -9.36
C LEU A 175 16.31 -7.12 -8.71
N VAL A 176 16.78 -6.54 -7.62
CA VAL A 176 15.97 -5.67 -6.76
C VAL A 176 16.78 -4.45 -6.34
N SER A 177 16.15 -3.31 -6.13
CA SER A 177 16.81 -2.14 -5.54
C SER A 177 17.42 -2.47 -4.17
N GLU A 178 18.56 -1.88 -3.82
CA GLU A 178 19.08 -1.89 -2.45
C GLU A 178 18.10 -1.27 -1.47
N GLU A 179 17.32 -0.26 -1.91
CA GLU A 179 16.29 0.45 -1.11
C GLU A 179 14.88 -0.16 -1.28
N ARG A 180 14.77 -1.40 -1.77
CA ARG A 180 13.47 -2.07 -1.94
C ARG A 180 12.67 -2.17 -0.66
N HIS A 181 11.36 -2.14 -0.78
CA HIS A 181 10.50 -2.41 0.34
C HIS A 181 10.53 -3.89 0.75
N VAL A 182 10.53 -4.17 2.05
CA VAL A 182 10.60 -5.53 2.65
C VAL A 182 9.51 -6.50 2.17
N THR A 183 8.44 -6.01 1.56
CA THR A 183 7.38 -6.85 0.97
C THR A 183 7.87 -7.70 -0.20
N ILE A 184 8.86 -7.26 -0.96
CA ILE A 184 9.50 -8.05 -2.03
C ILE A 184 10.26 -9.24 -1.43
N ASP A 185 11.04 -9.02 -0.34
CA ASP A 185 11.73 -10.11 0.37
C ASP A 185 10.74 -11.14 0.91
N ARG A 186 9.63 -10.68 1.48
CA ARG A 186 8.59 -11.57 1.99
C ARG A 186 7.90 -12.34 0.86
N ALA A 187 7.58 -11.70 -0.26
CA ALA A 187 7.01 -12.37 -1.43
C ALA A 187 7.95 -13.44 -1.98
N ALA A 188 9.26 -13.14 -2.11
CA ALA A 188 10.27 -14.09 -2.54
C ALA A 188 10.34 -15.33 -1.63
N ARG A 189 10.24 -15.12 -0.30
CA ARG A 189 10.20 -16.24 0.68
C ARG A 189 8.94 -17.08 0.56
N ILE A 190 7.76 -16.44 0.45
CA ILE A 190 6.46 -17.13 0.33
C ILE A 190 6.43 -17.97 -0.94
N LEU A 191 6.96 -17.46 -2.04
CA LEU A 191 6.98 -18.13 -3.34
C LEU A 191 8.07 -19.22 -3.46
N GLY A 192 8.89 -19.41 -2.44
CA GLY A 192 9.93 -20.44 -2.41
C GLY A 192 11.23 -20.07 -3.14
N PHE A 193 11.39 -18.84 -3.63
CA PHE A 193 12.68 -18.39 -4.17
C PHE A 193 13.78 -18.32 -3.11
N GLY A 194 13.38 -17.94 -1.88
CA GLY A 194 14.33 -17.65 -0.80
C GLY A 194 15.03 -16.30 -0.99
N THR A 195 15.58 -15.75 0.12
CA THR A 195 16.30 -14.46 0.06
C THR A 195 17.63 -14.52 -0.68
N ALA A 196 18.21 -15.72 -0.83
CA ALA A 196 19.43 -15.92 -1.63
C ALA A 196 19.22 -15.73 -3.16
N ALA A 197 17.97 -15.68 -3.63
CA ALA A 197 17.64 -15.35 -5.02
C ALA A 197 17.64 -13.84 -5.29
N LEU A 198 17.58 -13.01 -4.23
CA LEU A 198 17.59 -11.56 -4.34
C LEU A 198 19.02 -11.07 -4.63
N ALA A 199 19.20 -10.40 -5.76
CA ALA A 199 20.44 -9.77 -6.15
C ALA A 199 20.24 -8.24 -6.09
N PRO A 200 20.79 -7.55 -5.07
CA PRO A 200 20.67 -6.12 -4.94
C PRO A 200 21.37 -5.39 -6.09
N VAL A 201 20.71 -4.37 -6.63
CA VAL A 201 21.24 -3.45 -7.62
C VAL A 201 21.48 -2.11 -6.90
N ALA A 202 22.67 -1.55 -7.10
CA ALA A 202 23.05 -0.27 -6.51
C ALA A 202 22.11 0.84 -6.93
N VAL A 203 21.99 1.87 -6.07
CA VAL A 203 21.13 3.02 -6.27
C VAL A 203 21.92 4.33 -6.37
N ASP A 204 21.33 5.30 -7.06
CA ASP A 204 21.87 6.66 -7.16
C ASP A 204 21.70 7.46 -5.82
N ALA A 205 22.14 8.71 -5.84
CA ALA A 205 22.04 9.59 -4.66
C ALA A 205 20.61 9.83 -4.16
N THR A 206 19.61 9.63 -5.00
CA THR A 206 18.18 9.81 -4.65
C THR A 206 17.48 8.50 -4.26
N GLY A 207 18.17 7.35 -4.33
CA GLY A 207 17.61 6.04 -3.99
C GLY A 207 16.99 5.29 -5.16
N ARG A 208 17.18 5.74 -6.41
CA ARG A 208 16.69 5.08 -7.62
C ARG A 208 17.70 4.07 -8.11
N ILE A 209 17.26 2.99 -8.71
CA ILE A 209 18.16 2.00 -9.35
C ILE A 209 19.11 2.70 -10.32
N ASP A 210 20.42 2.44 -10.15
CA ASP A 210 21.45 2.83 -11.12
C ASP A 210 21.37 1.88 -12.32
N THR A 211 20.99 2.41 -13.47
CA THR A 211 20.81 1.62 -14.70
C THR A 211 22.10 1.09 -15.28
N ALA A 212 23.24 1.72 -14.99
CA ALA A 212 24.56 1.18 -15.36
C ALA A 212 24.87 -0.07 -14.52
N ALA A 213 24.64 -0.01 -13.20
CA ALA A 213 24.77 -1.16 -12.31
C ALA A 213 23.80 -2.28 -12.70
N LEU A 214 22.55 -1.94 -13.06
CA LEU A 214 21.57 -2.92 -13.52
C LEU A 214 22.05 -3.63 -14.81
N ARG A 215 22.61 -2.89 -15.76
CA ARG A 215 23.15 -3.45 -17.01
C ARG A 215 24.27 -4.45 -16.73
N ASP A 216 25.18 -4.11 -15.82
CA ASP A 216 26.30 -4.99 -15.45
C ASP A 216 25.78 -6.28 -14.79
N VAL A 217 24.84 -6.16 -13.82
CA VAL A 217 24.24 -7.32 -13.14
C VAL A 217 23.42 -8.20 -14.09
N LEU A 218 22.76 -7.62 -15.09
CA LEU A 218 22.06 -8.39 -16.14
C LEU A 218 23.05 -9.15 -17.02
N ALA A 219 24.18 -8.55 -17.38
CA ALA A 219 25.21 -9.15 -18.23
C ALA A 219 26.02 -10.27 -17.52
N ASP A 220 26.22 -10.15 -16.20
CA ASP A 220 27.04 -11.09 -15.41
C ASP A 220 26.33 -12.41 -15.06
N GLY A 221 25.03 -12.57 -15.41
CA GLY A 221 24.28 -13.74 -15.00
C GLY A 221 23.40 -14.32 -16.08
N GLU A 222 23.37 -15.67 -16.10
CA GLU A 222 22.50 -16.45 -16.98
C GLU A 222 21.26 -16.98 -16.25
N GLY A 223 20.19 -17.27 -17.00
CA GLY A 223 19.00 -17.96 -16.52
C GLY A 223 17.77 -17.06 -16.33
N PRO A 224 16.66 -17.64 -15.85
CA PRO A 224 15.40 -16.94 -15.64
C PRO A 224 15.57 -15.76 -14.69
N THR A 225 15.21 -14.56 -15.12
CA THR A 225 15.46 -13.32 -14.37
C THR A 225 14.17 -12.49 -14.25
N ILE A 226 13.95 -11.94 -13.06
CA ILE A 226 12.89 -10.99 -12.74
C ILE A 226 13.55 -9.72 -12.20
N VAL A 227 13.22 -8.56 -12.74
CA VAL A 227 13.63 -7.25 -12.24
C VAL A 227 12.47 -6.63 -11.50
N CYS A 228 12.68 -6.23 -10.24
CA CYS A 228 11.69 -5.52 -9.43
C CYS A 228 12.10 -4.05 -9.31
N ALA A 229 11.41 -3.17 -10.02
CA ALA A 229 11.58 -1.72 -9.95
C ALA A 229 10.52 -1.08 -9.05
N GLN A 230 10.77 0.15 -8.60
CA GLN A 230 9.88 0.89 -7.71
C GLN A 230 9.31 2.14 -8.40
N ALA A 231 7.98 2.30 -8.30
CA ALA A 231 7.29 3.54 -8.58
C ALA A 231 6.90 4.18 -7.24
N GLY A 232 7.82 4.94 -6.65
CA GLY A 232 7.67 5.58 -5.33
C GLY A 232 8.36 4.80 -4.21
N ASP A 233 9.61 5.13 -3.94
CA ASP A 233 10.32 4.65 -2.74
C ASP A 233 9.61 5.08 -1.46
N VAL A 234 9.53 4.20 -0.47
CA VAL A 234 8.75 4.44 0.75
C VAL A 234 9.29 5.60 1.60
N ASN A 235 10.58 5.91 1.51
CA ASN A 235 11.21 7.00 2.24
C ASN A 235 11.17 8.31 1.46
N THR A 236 11.61 8.31 0.21
CA THR A 236 11.84 9.51 -0.58
C THR A 236 10.72 9.84 -1.56
N GLY A 237 9.88 8.86 -1.92
CA GLY A 237 8.92 8.98 -3.02
C GLY A 237 9.58 8.92 -4.40
N ALA A 238 10.88 8.67 -4.49
CA ALA A 238 11.60 8.60 -5.75
C ALA A 238 11.08 7.46 -6.63
N VAL A 239 11.10 7.68 -7.93
CA VAL A 239 10.67 6.69 -8.94
C VAL A 239 11.90 6.25 -9.71
N ASP A 240 12.08 4.95 -9.85
CA ASP A 240 13.15 4.37 -10.65
C ASP A 240 13.07 4.82 -12.13
N PRO A 241 14.17 4.82 -12.89
CA PRO A 241 14.17 5.17 -14.32
C PRO A 241 13.51 4.04 -15.14
N LEU A 242 12.15 3.93 -15.05
CA LEU A 242 11.38 2.78 -15.48
C LEU A 242 11.53 2.47 -16.97
N ALA A 243 11.58 3.49 -17.83
CA ALA A 243 11.78 3.29 -19.29
C ALA A 243 13.07 2.54 -19.59
N GLU A 244 14.19 3.00 -19.02
CA GLU A 244 15.49 2.36 -19.24
C GLU A 244 15.58 0.98 -18.61
N ILE A 245 14.98 0.78 -17.43
CA ILE A 245 14.91 -0.53 -16.75
C ILE A 245 14.13 -1.54 -17.61
N VAL A 246 12.98 -1.14 -18.16
CA VAL A 246 12.14 -1.99 -19.02
C VAL A 246 12.94 -2.40 -20.27
N ASP A 247 13.59 -1.42 -20.92
CA ASP A 247 14.36 -1.68 -22.13
C ASP A 247 15.54 -2.64 -21.86
N LEU A 248 16.31 -2.40 -20.81
CA LEU A 248 17.45 -3.25 -20.42
C LEU A 248 17.02 -4.66 -20.04
N ALA A 249 15.97 -4.78 -19.23
CA ALA A 249 15.46 -6.07 -18.75
C ALA A 249 14.89 -6.90 -19.91
N HIS A 250 14.09 -6.31 -20.78
CA HIS A 250 13.52 -7.00 -21.94
C HIS A 250 14.59 -7.42 -22.95
N ALA A 251 15.59 -6.58 -23.18
CA ALA A 251 16.73 -6.95 -24.03
C ALA A 251 17.48 -8.19 -23.49
N ALA A 252 17.50 -8.39 -22.17
CA ALA A 252 18.05 -9.56 -21.51
C ALA A 252 17.05 -10.73 -21.33
N GLY A 253 15.82 -10.62 -21.83
CA GLY A 253 14.76 -11.64 -21.68
C GLY A 253 14.20 -11.74 -20.26
N ALA A 254 14.45 -10.77 -19.40
CA ALA A 254 13.92 -10.72 -18.04
C ALA A 254 12.48 -10.23 -17.99
N TRP A 255 11.76 -10.58 -16.90
CA TRP A 255 10.46 -10.04 -16.55
C TRP A 255 10.62 -8.77 -15.71
N VAL A 256 9.80 -7.76 -15.94
CA VAL A 256 9.77 -6.54 -15.12
C VAL A 256 8.53 -6.49 -14.26
N HIS A 257 8.71 -6.41 -12.95
CA HIS A 257 7.66 -6.16 -11.97
C HIS A 257 7.85 -4.77 -11.34
N ILE A 258 6.78 -3.97 -11.30
CA ILE A 258 6.78 -2.65 -10.67
C ILE A 258 6.06 -2.70 -9.32
N ASP A 259 6.82 -2.44 -8.24
CA ASP A 259 6.25 -2.06 -6.95
C ASP A 259 5.80 -0.60 -7.02
N GLY A 260 4.51 -0.42 -7.23
CA GLY A 260 3.88 0.89 -7.25
C GLY A 260 2.90 1.07 -6.08
N ALA A 261 3.24 0.52 -4.90
CA ALA A 261 2.35 0.41 -3.74
C ALA A 261 1.54 1.68 -3.45
N PHE A 262 2.11 2.85 -3.68
CA PHE A 262 1.38 4.13 -3.68
C PHE A 262 1.71 4.99 -4.91
N GLY A 263 2.96 4.98 -5.39
CA GLY A 263 3.41 5.90 -6.43
C GLY A 263 2.83 5.62 -7.82
N LEU A 264 2.29 4.41 -8.08
CA LEU A 264 1.59 4.14 -9.34
C LEU A 264 0.38 5.09 -9.56
N TRP A 265 -0.21 5.62 -8.49
CA TRP A 265 -1.28 6.60 -8.56
C TRP A 265 -0.85 7.94 -9.18
N ALA A 266 0.45 8.22 -9.29
CA ALA A 266 0.97 9.37 -10.04
C ALA A 266 0.58 9.32 -11.53
N ALA A 267 0.29 8.14 -12.09
CA ALA A 267 -0.21 7.97 -13.45
C ALA A 267 -1.54 8.72 -13.70
N THR A 268 -2.34 8.91 -12.66
CA THR A 268 -3.64 9.57 -12.75
C THR A 268 -3.54 11.09 -12.87
N SER A 269 -2.39 11.67 -12.49
CA SER A 269 -2.16 13.11 -12.56
C SER A 269 -1.44 13.51 -13.84
N PRO A 270 -1.98 14.45 -14.62
CA PRO A 270 -1.29 15.01 -15.78
C PRO A 270 0.07 15.62 -15.47
N GLU A 271 0.23 16.19 -14.26
CA GLU A 271 1.48 16.83 -13.83
C GLU A 271 2.53 15.85 -13.33
N ARG A 272 2.13 14.62 -12.88
CA ARG A 272 3.02 13.65 -12.25
C ARG A 272 3.32 12.42 -13.11
N ARG A 273 2.46 12.13 -14.10
CA ARG A 273 2.60 10.92 -14.92
C ARG A 273 3.97 10.79 -15.59
N HIS A 274 4.61 11.92 -15.92
CA HIS A 274 5.96 11.92 -16.51
C HIS A 274 7.02 11.25 -15.62
N LEU A 275 6.80 11.21 -14.28
CA LEU A 275 7.69 10.51 -13.36
C LEU A 275 7.69 9.00 -13.60
N LEU A 276 6.64 8.48 -14.22
CA LEU A 276 6.46 7.05 -14.50
C LEU A 276 6.80 6.68 -15.95
N ASP A 277 7.49 7.54 -16.71
CA ASP A 277 7.76 7.27 -18.13
C ASP A 277 8.29 5.84 -18.35
N GLY A 278 7.70 5.11 -19.30
CA GLY A 278 8.02 3.72 -19.63
C GLY A 278 7.33 2.65 -18.77
N TYR A 279 6.69 3.00 -17.66
CA TYR A 279 6.08 2.02 -16.74
C TYR A 279 5.08 1.07 -17.41
N ALA A 280 4.31 1.54 -18.39
CA ALA A 280 3.28 0.73 -19.08
C ALA A 280 3.88 -0.40 -19.91
N GLY A 281 5.19 -0.37 -20.18
CA GLY A 281 5.92 -1.43 -20.85
C GLY A 281 6.34 -2.59 -19.94
N ALA A 282 6.17 -2.50 -18.63
CA ALA A 282 6.50 -3.59 -17.71
C ALA A 282 5.53 -4.78 -17.85
N ASP A 283 5.88 -5.91 -17.23
CA ASP A 283 5.08 -7.14 -17.33
C ASP A 283 4.07 -7.28 -16.19
N SER A 284 4.31 -6.63 -15.04
CA SER A 284 3.37 -6.64 -13.91
C SER A 284 3.51 -5.44 -12.98
N TRP A 285 2.42 -5.07 -12.30
CA TRP A 285 2.34 -3.93 -11.39
C TRP A 285 1.55 -4.31 -10.14
N ALA A 286 1.99 -3.82 -8.98
CA ALA A 286 1.26 -3.92 -7.74
C ALA A 286 1.04 -2.53 -7.14
N THR A 287 -0.17 -2.27 -6.62
CA THR A 287 -0.48 -1.04 -5.89
C THR A 287 -1.52 -1.28 -4.81
N ASP A 288 -1.67 -0.34 -3.87
CA ASP A 288 -2.68 -0.41 -2.83
C ASP A 288 -3.85 0.55 -3.08
N GLY A 289 -5.07 0.00 -3.00
CA GLY A 289 -6.28 0.80 -2.96
C GLY A 289 -6.47 1.47 -1.60
N HIS A 290 -6.08 0.82 -0.51
CA HIS A 290 -6.17 1.35 0.86
C HIS A 290 -5.09 2.39 1.22
N LYS A 291 -4.17 2.71 0.30
CA LYS A 291 -3.24 3.84 0.42
C LYS A 291 -3.85 5.07 -0.27
N TRP A 292 -3.40 5.40 -1.45
CA TRP A 292 -3.74 6.68 -2.08
C TRP A 292 -5.13 6.74 -2.71
N LEU A 293 -5.77 5.60 -3.06
CA LEU A 293 -7.19 5.60 -3.46
C LEU A 293 -8.16 5.76 -2.27
N ASN A 294 -7.66 5.65 -1.04
CA ASN A 294 -8.44 5.86 0.18
C ASN A 294 -9.71 4.98 0.27
N VAL A 295 -9.61 3.72 -0.13
CA VAL A 295 -10.65 2.72 0.19
C VAL A 295 -10.36 2.09 1.55
N PRO A 296 -11.35 1.52 2.25
CA PRO A 296 -11.12 0.83 3.52
C PRO A 296 -10.10 -0.29 3.40
N HIS A 297 -9.35 -0.54 4.49
CA HIS A 297 -8.57 -1.78 4.63
C HIS A 297 -9.54 -2.98 4.66
N ASP A 298 -9.20 -4.03 3.92
CA ASP A 298 -7.98 -4.28 3.19
C ASP A 298 -8.23 -4.25 1.68
N CYS A 299 -7.32 -3.65 0.89
CA CYS A 299 -7.44 -3.61 -0.57
C CYS A 299 -6.10 -3.37 -1.25
N GLY A 300 -5.63 -4.34 -2.01
CA GLY A 300 -4.49 -4.23 -2.93
C GLY A 300 -4.90 -4.63 -4.34
N LEU A 301 -4.11 -4.25 -5.32
CA LEU A 301 -4.36 -4.42 -6.74
C LEU A 301 -3.12 -5.02 -7.40
N ALA A 302 -3.30 -6.17 -8.06
CA ALA A 302 -2.30 -6.81 -8.88
C ALA A 302 -2.70 -6.69 -10.35
N PHE A 303 -1.76 -6.32 -11.22
CA PHE A 303 -1.97 -6.26 -12.67
C PHE A 303 -0.85 -7.02 -13.37
N VAL A 304 -1.18 -7.74 -14.42
CA VAL A 304 -0.21 -8.53 -15.21
C VAL A 304 -0.54 -8.35 -16.69
N ALA A 305 0.46 -7.93 -17.47
CA ALA A 305 0.29 -7.58 -18.89
C ALA A 305 -0.22 -8.76 -19.73
N ASP A 306 0.37 -9.94 -19.53
CA ASP A 306 -0.08 -11.19 -20.16
C ASP A 306 -0.97 -11.98 -19.20
N PRO A 307 -2.26 -12.17 -19.50
CA PRO A 307 -3.18 -12.93 -18.66
C PRO A 307 -2.84 -14.41 -18.50
N GLU A 308 -2.07 -15.00 -19.41
CA GLU A 308 -1.83 -16.44 -19.41
C GLU A 308 -0.98 -16.90 -18.20
N PRO A 309 0.25 -16.38 -17.96
CA PRO A 309 1.03 -16.74 -16.79
C PRO A 309 0.35 -16.35 -15.46
N HIS A 310 -0.41 -15.25 -15.45
CA HIS A 310 -1.20 -14.86 -14.28
C HIS A 310 -2.22 -15.92 -13.93
N ARG A 311 -3.01 -16.35 -14.91
CA ARG A 311 -4.02 -17.38 -14.75
C ARG A 311 -3.40 -18.73 -14.38
N ASN A 312 -2.31 -19.13 -15.06
CA ASN A 312 -1.64 -20.41 -14.83
C ASN A 312 -1.15 -20.52 -13.39
N ALA A 313 -0.59 -19.44 -12.84
CA ALA A 313 -0.08 -19.40 -11.46
C ALA A 313 -1.19 -19.47 -10.38
N MET A 314 -2.45 -19.14 -10.72
CA MET A 314 -3.54 -19.05 -9.73
C MET A 314 -4.60 -20.16 -9.89
N VAL A 315 -4.79 -20.70 -11.09
CA VAL A 315 -5.88 -21.65 -11.35
C VAL A 315 -5.58 -23.03 -10.76
N VAL A 316 -6.54 -23.54 -10.01
CA VAL A 316 -6.59 -24.96 -9.61
C VAL A 316 -7.86 -25.61 -10.11
N SER A 317 -7.80 -26.91 -10.44
CA SER A 317 -8.94 -27.69 -10.90
C SER A 317 -9.42 -28.63 -9.81
N ALA A 318 -10.73 -28.67 -9.58
CA ALA A 318 -11.37 -29.65 -8.71
C ALA A 318 -12.74 -30.06 -9.28
N ALA A 319 -13.17 -31.28 -8.99
CA ALA A 319 -14.40 -31.84 -9.55
C ALA A 319 -15.67 -31.05 -9.17
N TYR A 320 -15.67 -30.34 -8.04
CA TYR A 320 -16.79 -29.51 -7.59
C TYR A 320 -16.75 -28.08 -8.15
N LEU A 321 -15.63 -27.67 -8.75
CA LEU A 321 -15.52 -26.35 -9.39
C LEU A 321 -16.14 -26.41 -10.78
N ARG A 322 -17.20 -25.62 -10.97
CA ARG A 322 -17.76 -25.43 -12.33
C ARG A 322 -16.77 -24.61 -13.13
N GLY A 323 -16.54 -25.02 -14.39
CA GLY A 323 -15.80 -24.18 -15.33
C GLY A 323 -16.52 -22.84 -15.53
N THR A 324 -15.74 -21.75 -15.65
CA THR A 324 -16.24 -20.41 -15.98
C THR A 324 -16.86 -20.45 -17.38
N ARG A 325 -18.08 -19.93 -17.54
CA ARG A 325 -18.70 -19.78 -18.84
C ARG A 325 -18.14 -18.54 -19.56
N GLU A 326 -18.33 -18.50 -20.88
CA GLU A 326 -18.00 -17.32 -21.64
C GLU A 326 -18.74 -16.09 -21.09
N GLY A 327 -18.01 -14.98 -20.85
CA GLY A 327 -18.56 -13.77 -20.24
C GLY A 327 -18.66 -13.79 -18.71
N GLU A 328 -18.23 -14.86 -18.02
CA GLU A 328 -18.18 -14.92 -16.56
C GLU A 328 -16.73 -14.74 -16.07
N ARG A 329 -16.56 -14.06 -14.93
CA ARG A 329 -15.25 -13.90 -14.27
C ARG A 329 -15.28 -14.52 -12.87
N ASP A 330 -14.38 -15.44 -12.60
CA ASP A 330 -14.12 -15.97 -11.26
C ASP A 330 -12.91 -15.25 -10.66
N GLY A 331 -13.12 -14.48 -9.58
CA GLY A 331 -12.06 -13.71 -8.92
C GLY A 331 -10.92 -14.59 -8.39
N SER A 332 -11.22 -15.78 -7.87
CA SER A 332 -10.25 -16.75 -7.37
C SER A 332 -9.26 -17.29 -8.41
N ARG A 333 -9.50 -17.05 -9.70
CA ARG A 333 -8.57 -17.43 -10.77
C ARG A 333 -7.45 -16.42 -11.00
N TRP A 334 -7.47 -15.30 -10.26
CA TRP A 334 -6.57 -14.17 -10.44
C TRP A 334 -5.85 -13.76 -9.16
N VAL A 335 -6.13 -14.43 -8.05
CA VAL A 335 -5.51 -14.17 -6.74
C VAL A 335 -5.37 -15.48 -5.96
N PRO A 336 -4.48 -15.56 -4.96
CA PRO A 336 -4.31 -16.75 -4.14
C PRO A 336 -5.53 -17.09 -3.26
N ASP A 337 -6.39 -16.10 -2.96
CA ASP A 337 -7.56 -16.31 -2.09
C ASP A 337 -8.69 -17.03 -2.84
N PHE A 338 -9.24 -18.06 -2.23
CA PHE A 338 -10.38 -18.79 -2.78
C PHE A 338 -11.70 -18.19 -2.31
N SER A 339 -11.97 -18.21 -0.99
CA SER A 339 -13.08 -17.46 -0.39
C SER A 339 -12.60 -16.06 -0.04
N ARG A 340 -13.26 -15.03 -0.58
CA ARG A 340 -12.76 -13.66 -0.52
C ARG A 340 -13.86 -12.62 -0.38
N ARG A 341 -13.54 -11.54 0.34
CA ARG A 341 -14.42 -10.38 0.50
C ARG A 341 -14.65 -9.66 -0.84
N GLY A 342 -15.82 -9.09 -1.02
CA GLY A 342 -16.19 -8.30 -2.19
C GLY A 342 -15.56 -6.90 -2.20
N ARG A 343 -14.22 -6.80 -2.24
CA ARG A 343 -13.46 -5.53 -2.22
C ARG A 343 -13.78 -4.61 -3.39
N GLY A 344 -14.19 -5.18 -4.52
CA GLY A 344 -14.55 -4.44 -5.73
C GLY A 344 -15.64 -3.37 -5.51
N PHE A 345 -16.55 -3.57 -4.59
CA PHE A 345 -17.62 -2.60 -4.30
C PHE A 345 -17.09 -1.28 -3.72
N ALA A 346 -16.16 -1.35 -2.76
CA ALA A 346 -15.54 -0.14 -2.20
C ALA A 346 -14.69 0.59 -3.24
N VAL A 347 -13.94 -0.16 -4.07
CA VAL A 347 -13.17 0.40 -5.19
C VAL A 347 -14.10 1.06 -6.22
N TYR A 348 -15.16 0.37 -6.62
CA TYR A 348 -16.19 0.91 -7.53
C TYR A 348 -16.77 2.22 -7.01
N ALA A 349 -17.16 2.25 -5.72
CA ALA A 349 -17.75 3.44 -5.10
C ALA A 349 -16.75 4.61 -5.03
N ALA A 350 -15.48 4.35 -4.71
CA ALA A 350 -14.42 5.36 -4.72
C ALA A 350 -14.24 5.96 -6.12
N LEU A 351 -14.06 5.11 -7.15
CA LEU A 351 -13.86 5.53 -8.53
C LEU A 351 -15.05 6.32 -9.07
N ARG A 352 -16.28 5.87 -8.77
CA ARG A 352 -17.51 6.56 -9.19
C ARG A 352 -17.72 7.89 -8.49
N SER A 353 -17.34 7.98 -7.22
CA SER A 353 -17.49 9.19 -6.42
C SER A 353 -16.52 10.30 -6.84
N LEU A 354 -15.26 9.96 -7.07
CA LEU A 354 -14.22 10.92 -7.42
C LEU A 354 -14.16 11.21 -8.93
N GLY A 355 -14.38 10.19 -9.76
CA GLY A 355 -14.05 10.27 -11.19
C GLY A 355 -12.55 10.50 -11.42
N ARG A 356 -12.14 10.66 -12.67
CA ARG A 356 -10.74 10.89 -13.03
C ARG A 356 -10.19 12.19 -12.44
N GLU A 357 -10.97 13.27 -12.54
CA GLU A 357 -10.57 14.61 -12.09
C GLU A 357 -10.40 14.66 -10.58
N GLY A 358 -11.32 14.06 -9.81
CA GLY A 358 -11.23 14.04 -8.36
C GLY A 358 -10.07 13.17 -7.85
N ILE A 359 -9.70 12.08 -8.54
CA ILE A 359 -8.53 11.29 -8.20
C ILE A 359 -7.24 12.07 -8.50
N ALA A 360 -7.15 12.70 -9.66
CA ALA A 360 -6.00 13.55 -10.02
C ALA A 360 -5.83 14.71 -9.04
N GLU A 361 -6.93 15.40 -8.68
CA GLU A 361 -6.94 16.50 -7.69
C GLU A 361 -6.44 15.99 -6.33
N MET A 362 -6.92 14.86 -5.86
CA MET A 362 -6.49 14.27 -4.58
C MET A 362 -4.98 13.96 -4.58
N VAL A 363 -4.44 13.40 -5.66
CA VAL A 363 -3.01 13.13 -5.80
C VAL A 363 -2.21 14.44 -5.76
N GLU A 364 -2.61 15.46 -6.54
CA GLU A 364 -1.93 16.76 -6.56
C GLU A 364 -2.00 17.48 -5.22
N ARG A 365 -3.13 17.45 -4.54
CA ARG A 365 -3.29 18.06 -3.21
C ARG A 365 -2.38 17.40 -2.18
N CYS A 366 -2.29 16.07 -2.17
CA CYS A 366 -1.35 15.36 -1.29
C CYS A 366 0.11 15.76 -1.58
N CYS A 367 0.49 15.87 -2.86
CA CYS A 367 1.83 16.32 -3.25
C CYS A 367 2.07 17.80 -2.86
N ALA A 368 1.07 18.67 -3.00
CA ALA A 368 1.17 20.07 -2.56
C ALA A 368 1.33 20.16 -1.03
N CYS A 369 0.59 19.36 -0.28
CA CYS A 369 0.72 19.25 1.17
C CYS A 369 2.12 18.75 1.60
N ALA A 370 2.69 17.78 0.89
CA ALA A 370 4.07 17.32 1.14
C ALA A 370 5.09 18.42 0.90
N ARG A 371 5.00 19.15 -0.23
CA ARG A 371 5.86 20.31 -0.49
C ARG A 371 5.73 21.40 0.58
N ARG A 372 4.49 21.64 1.07
CA ARG A 372 4.25 22.59 2.16
C ARG A 372 4.94 22.19 3.45
N PHE A 373 4.96 20.90 3.81
CA PHE A 373 5.77 20.42 4.94
C PHE A 373 7.25 20.73 4.75
N ALA A 374 7.82 20.40 3.60
CA ALA A 374 9.23 20.67 3.30
C ALA A 374 9.56 22.16 3.34
N GLU A 375 8.70 23.01 2.79
CA GLU A 375 8.86 24.48 2.80
C GLU A 375 8.88 25.03 4.24
N VAL A 376 7.86 24.66 5.04
CA VAL A 376 7.70 25.24 6.39
C VAL A 376 8.75 24.72 7.36
N LEU A 377 9.04 23.40 7.33
CA LEU A 377 10.02 22.80 8.23
C LEU A 377 11.46 23.16 7.81
N GLY A 378 11.75 23.16 6.51
CA GLY A 378 13.07 23.52 5.98
C GLY A 378 13.43 24.99 6.10
N ALA A 379 12.50 25.87 6.52
CA ALA A 379 12.80 27.26 6.85
C ALA A 379 13.48 27.43 8.21
N ASP A 380 13.57 26.39 9.03
CA ASP A 380 14.28 26.41 10.33
C ASP A 380 15.68 25.81 10.13
N ASP A 381 16.75 26.59 10.40
CA ASP A 381 18.16 26.21 10.19
C ASP A 381 18.58 24.95 10.95
N ALA A 382 17.84 24.52 11.96
CA ALA A 382 18.08 23.28 12.71
C ALA A 382 17.42 22.05 12.08
N ILE A 383 16.70 22.20 10.97
CA ILE A 383 15.95 21.15 10.30
C ILE A 383 16.45 20.94 8.87
N GLU A 384 16.81 19.71 8.54
CA GLU A 384 17.24 19.31 7.19
C GLU A 384 16.13 18.48 6.52
N ILE A 385 15.77 18.84 5.29
CA ILE A 385 14.95 18.03 4.41
C ILE A 385 15.88 17.13 3.60
N LEU A 386 15.77 15.79 3.77
CA LEU A 386 16.74 14.84 3.24
C LEU A 386 16.47 14.37 1.81
N ASN A 387 15.31 14.67 1.25
CA ASN A 387 14.91 14.21 -0.08
C ASN A 387 14.35 15.34 -0.95
N ASP A 388 14.44 15.15 -2.26
CA ASP A 388 13.63 15.91 -3.22
C ASP A 388 12.16 15.43 -3.09
N VAL A 389 11.25 16.37 -2.79
CA VAL A 389 9.84 16.06 -2.59
C VAL A 389 9.14 15.97 -3.94
N VAL A 390 9.33 14.86 -4.63
CA VAL A 390 8.76 14.62 -5.98
C VAL A 390 7.31 14.15 -5.94
N LEU A 391 6.93 13.41 -4.89
CA LEU A 391 5.57 12.93 -4.64
C LEU A 391 5.08 13.40 -3.25
N ASN A 392 4.65 12.48 -2.42
CA ASN A 392 3.96 12.72 -1.16
C ASN A 392 4.78 12.32 0.08
N GLN A 393 6.09 12.09 -0.08
CA GLN A 393 7.00 11.70 1.00
C GLN A 393 7.96 12.85 1.34
N VAL A 394 8.13 13.10 2.65
CA VAL A 394 9.11 14.08 3.15
C VAL A 394 9.93 13.44 4.25
N LEU A 395 11.26 13.50 4.12
CA LEU A 395 12.20 13.07 5.13
C LEU A 395 12.76 14.28 5.86
N VAL A 396 12.63 14.29 7.16
CA VAL A 396 13.01 15.41 8.02
C VAL A 396 14.01 14.94 9.07
N ARG A 397 15.11 15.68 9.25
CA ARG A 397 16.13 15.43 10.27
C ARG A 397 16.33 16.66 11.14
N PHE A 398 16.52 16.45 12.42
CA PHE A 398 16.62 17.52 13.41
C PHE A 398 18.05 17.62 13.95
N ALA A 399 18.63 18.83 13.98
CA ALA A 399 19.94 19.17 14.56
C ALA A 399 21.12 18.30 14.05
N ASP A 400 20.98 17.65 12.90
CA ASP A 400 21.91 16.65 12.35
C ASP A 400 22.32 15.55 13.37
N ASP A 401 21.36 15.16 14.24
CA ASP A 401 21.58 14.21 15.31
C ASP A 401 20.48 13.14 15.37
N ASP A 402 20.88 11.87 15.46
CA ASP A 402 19.96 10.72 15.47
C ASP A 402 19.10 10.70 16.74
N ALA A 403 19.71 10.92 17.90
CA ALA A 403 19.00 10.87 19.18
C ALA A 403 17.98 12.02 19.29
N THR A 404 18.34 13.21 18.82
CA THR A 404 17.44 14.37 18.75
C THR A 404 16.28 14.08 17.81
N THR A 405 16.56 13.51 16.63
CA THR A 405 15.51 13.15 15.65
C THR A 405 14.52 12.14 16.24
N ASP A 406 14.99 11.04 16.83
CA ASP A 406 14.12 10.04 17.45
C ASP A 406 13.30 10.62 18.61
N ALA A 407 13.93 11.47 19.41
CA ALA A 407 13.27 12.11 20.52
C ALA A 407 12.20 13.12 20.09
N VAL A 408 12.41 13.85 18.97
CA VAL A 408 11.38 14.74 18.40
C VAL A 408 10.21 13.93 17.85
N VAL A 409 10.47 12.84 17.12
CA VAL A 409 9.41 11.96 16.61
C VAL A 409 8.53 11.44 17.73
N ALA A 410 9.15 10.88 18.79
CA ALA A 410 8.42 10.35 19.95
C ALA A 410 7.58 11.42 20.65
N ALA A 411 8.11 12.64 20.77
CA ALA A 411 7.40 13.73 21.42
C ALA A 411 6.26 14.31 20.57
N VAL A 412 6.39 14.35 19.25
CA VAL A 412 5.29 14.73 18.35
C VAL A 412 4.15 13.74 18.45
N GLN A 413 4.45 12.43 18.45
CA GLN A 413 3.44 11.39 18.65
C GLN A 413 2.76 11.53 20.00
N ALA A 414 3.55 11.75 21.07
CA ALA A 414 3.03 11.94 22.44
C ALA A 414 2.22 13.23 22.61
N GLU A 415 2.55 14.31 21.91
CA GLU A 415 1.77 15.56 21.89
C GLU A 415 0.40 15.34 21.21
N GLY A 416 0.35 14.59 20.12
CA GLY A 416 -0.86 14.02 19.54
C GLY A 416 -1.64 14.90 18.57
N THR A 417 -1.20 16.10 18.24
CA THR A 417 -1.80 16.94 17.19
C THR A 417 -1.68 16.25 15.82
N CYS A 418 -0.53 15.60 15.56
CA CYS A 418 -0.26 14.85 14.34
C CYS A 418 0.57 13.61 14.64
N TRP A 419 0.73 12.72 13.65
CA TRP A 419 1.49 11.49 13.81
C TRP A 419 2.37 11.21 12.60
N MET A 420 3.67 10.96 12.81
CA MET A 420 4.66 10.64 11.78
C MET A 420 5.46 9.39 12.17
N SER A 421 6.02 8.70 11.17
CA SER A 421 6.85 7.52 11.41
C SER A 421 8.33 7.87 11.60
N PRO A 422 9.04 7.22 12.52
CA PRO A 422 10.49 7.18 12.47
C PRO A 422 10.94 6.32 11.28
N THR A 423 12.11 6.64 10.71
CA THR A 423 12.77 5.81 9.70
C THR A 423 14.29 5.95 9.79
N THR A 424 15.00 5.10 9.05
CA THR A 424 16.43 5.26 8.79
C THR A 424 16.62 5.37 7.28
N TRP A 425 17.29 6.42 6.84
CA TRP A 425 17.64 6.66 5.46
C TRP A 425 19.17 6.80 5.36
N ARG A 426 19.80 5.89 4.63
CA ARG A 426 21.27 5.86 4.45
C ARG A 426 22.06 5.94 5.75
N GLY A 427 21.62 5.16 6.74
CA GLY A 427 22.25 5.11 8.06
C GLY A 427 21.96 6.28 8.98
N ARG A 428 21.18 7.29 8.54
CA ARG A 428 20.76 8.46 9.33
C ARG A 428 19.31 8.30 9.77
N ARG A 429 19.02 8.58 11.04
CA ARG A 429 17.63 8.63 11.56
C ARG A 429 16.89 9.83 10.99
N ALA A 430 15.64 9.62 10.63
CA ALA A 430 14.76 10.66 10.08
C ALA A 430 13.31 10.47 10.56
N MET A 431 12.56 11.56 10.59
CA MET A 431 11.11 11.58 10.63
C MET A 431 10.60 11.47 9.20
N ARG A 432 9.74 10.48 8.93
CA ARG A 432 9.09 10.34 7.63
C ARG A 432 7.64 10.81 7.70
N ILE A 433 7.30 11.74 6.83
CA ILE A 433 5.96 12.30 6.64
C ILE A 433 5.41 11.76 5.32
N SER A 434 4.29 11.03 5.37
CA SER A 434 3.63 10.42 4.21
C SER A 434 2.25 11.02 4.06
N VAL A 435 2.05 11.91 3.08
CA VAL A 435 0.75 12.57 2.88
C VAL A 435 -0.09 11.75 1.89
N CYS A 436 -1.12 11.08 2.39
CA CYS A 436 -1.90 10.13 1.58
C CYS A 436 -3.41 10.21 1.82
N ASN A 437 -3.86 10.96 2.83
CA ASN A 437 -5.25 11.04 3.23
C ASN A 437 -6.02 12.04 2.37
N TRP A 438 -7.19 11.63 1.86
CA TRP A 438 -8.09 12.43 1.04
C TRP A 438 -8.59 13.71 1.73
N ALA A 439 -8.67 13.70 3.07
CA ALA A 439 -9.18 14.83 3.84
C ALA A 439 -8.10 15.85 4.24
N THR A 440 -6.81 15.53 4.04
CA THR A 440 -5.71 16.43 4.42
C THR A 440 -5.74 17.73 3.61
N THR A 441 -5.65 18.85 4.31
CA THR A 441 -5.60 20.21 3.77
C THR A 441 -4.29 20.93 4.13
N ILE A 442 -4.02 22.04 3.49
CA ILE A 442 -2.88 22.91 3.84
C ILE A 442 -2.98 23.41 5.30
N SER A 443 -4.20 23.66 5.79
CA SER A 443 -4.42 24.04 7.20
C SER A 443 -4.00 22.94 8.18
N ASP A 444 -4.26 21.67 7.84
CA ASP A 444 -3.81 20.53 8.65
C ASP A 444 -2.28 20.42 8.65
N VAL A 445 -1.65 20.69 7.51
CA VAL A 445 -0.18 20.76 7.38
C VAL A 445 0.38 21.86 8.25
N ASP A 446 -0.13 23.08 8.15
CA ASP A 446 0.36 24.25 8.92
C ASP A 446 0.20 24.01 10.44
N ARG A 447 -0.93 23.43 10.86
CA ARG A 447 -1.17 23.02 12.25
C ARG A 447 -0.16 21.97 12.71
N SER A 448 0.12 20.98 11.87
CA SER A 448 1.09 19.92 12.16
C SER A 448 2.52 20.44 12.21
N CYS A 449 2.91 21.33 11.29
CA CYS A 449 4.21 22.00 11.32
C CYS A 449 4.40 22.82 12.60
N ALA A 450 3.37 23.55 13.03
CA ALA A 450 3.42 24.32 14.27
C ALA A 450 3.66 23.42 15.49
N ALA A 451 3.00 22.25 15.58
CA ALA A 451 3.22 21.27 16.62
C ALA A 451 4.64 20.69 16.59
N ILE A 452 5.13 20.28 15.42
CA ILE A 452 6.48 19.76 15.23
C ILE A 452 7.53 20.79 15.66
N LEU A 453 7.43 22.02 15.17
CA LEU A 453 8.35 23.12 15.51
C LEU A 453 8.29 23.46 17.00
N GLY A 454 7.10 23.46 17.61
CA GLY A 454 6.91 23.69 19.04
C GLY A 454 7.64 22.63 19.88
N VAL A 455 7.48 21.36 19.52
CA VAL A 455 8.15 20.23 20.20
C VAL A 455 9.67 20.27 19.98
N ALA A 456 10.14 20.54 18.77
CA ALA A 456 11.57 20.59 18.46
C ALA A 456 12.28 21.71 19.25
N ARG A 457 11.70 22.90 19.32
CA ARG A 457 12.25 24.08 20.02
C ARG A 457 12.19 23.95 21.55
N ALA A 458 11.26 23.22 22.10
CA ALA A 458 11.15 22.99 23.55
C ALA A 458 12.27 22.07 24.11
N ARG A 459 13.07 21.44 23.24
CA ARG A 459 14.15 20.53 23.61
C ARG A 459 15.50 21.26 23.58
N PRO A 460 16.32 21.15 24.63
CA PRO A 460 17.67 21.70 24.59
C PRO A 460 18.47 20.99 23.48
N ALA A 461 19.18 21.76 22.65
CA ALA A 461 20.15 21.20 21.71
C ALA A 461 21.19 20.35 22.48
N PRO A 462 21.60 19.19 21.96
CA PRO A 462 22.66 18.43 22.57
C PRO A 462 23.92 19.30 22.67
N PRO A 463 24.74 19.15 23.73
CA PRO A 463 25.98 19.90 23.84
C PRO A 463 26.84 19.59 22.61
N ARG A 464 27.25 20.63 21.87
CA ARG A 464 28.16 20.47 20.73
C ARG A 464 29.42 19.75 21.25
N SER A 465 29.67 18.54 20.75
CA SER A 465 30.93 17.85 20.98
C SER A 465 32.06 18.75 20.44
N ARG A 466 32.96 19.17 21.34
CA ARG A 466 34.17 19.94 21.00
C ARG A 466 35.19 19.06 20.28
#